data_b0e24be65ab1e8ee55a0aa270251c97c
#
_entry.id   b0e24be65ab1e8ee55a0aa270251c97c
#
_cell.length_a   1.000
_cell.length_b   1.000
_cell.length_c   1.000
_cell.angle_alpha   90.00
_cell.angle_beta   90.00
_cell.angle_gamma   90.00
#
_symmetry.space_group_name_H-M   'P 1'
#
loop_
_entity.id
_entity.type
_entity.pdbx_description
1 polymer ?
#
loop_
_entity_poly.entity_id
_entity_poly.type
_entity_poly.pdbx_seq_one_letter_code
_entity_poly.pdbx_strand_id
1 'polypeptide(L)'
;MLRLTGDPTVADELELSLYNGALGAQTPSGRWWTYNTPMDGVRKASAHEIVFQAREGAPELNCCSVNGPRSLGLLADWAVMSTREGEITLNYYGSGAIAAPLD
;
A
#
# COMPACT_ATOMS: atom_id res chain seq x y z
N MET A 1 -14.65 0.29 2.02
CA MET A 1 -15.31 1.28 2.89
C MET A 1 -15.36 2.65 2.21
N LEU A 2 -14.26 3.31 1.86
CA LEU A 2 -14.25 4.67 1.29
C LEU A 2 -15.24 4.84 0.12
N ARG A 3 -15.24 3.93 -0.85
CA ARG A 3 -16.18 3.94 -1.98
C ARG A 3 -17.67 3.83 -1.59
N LEU A 4 -17.94 3.31 -0.41
CA LEU A 4 -19.34 3.11 0.05
C LEU A 4 -19.82 4.26 0.91
N THR A 5 -18.93 4.92 1.61
CA THR A 5 -19.29 5.92 2.63
C THR A 5 -18.88 7.33 2.26
N GLY A 6 -17.81 7.49 1.47
CA GLY A 6 -17.17 8.78 1.26
C GLY A 6 -16.57 9.40 2.52
N ASP A 7 -16.43 8.61 3.59
CA ASP A 7 -15.97 9.09 4.90
C ASP A 7 -14.48 9.47 4.85
N PRO A 8 -14.12 10.73 5.10
CA PRO A 8 -12.74 11.20 5.06
C PRO A 8 -11.85 10.51 6.10
N THR A 9 -12.39 10.06 7.22
CA THR A 9 -11.64 9.28 8.22
C THR A 9 -11.08 8.00 7.61
N VAL A 10 -11.83 7.36 6.72
CA VAL A 10 -11.36 6.17 6.00
C VAL A 10 -10.22 6.52 5.04
N ALA A 11 -10.24 7.69 4.43
CA ALA A 11 -9.13 8.15 3.57
C ALA A 11 -7.86 8.38 4.39
N ASP A 12 -7.96 9.02 5.56
CA ASP A 12 -6.83 9.22 6.48
C ASP A 12 -6.22 7.88 6.92
N GLU A 13 -7.05 6.90 7.27
CA GLU A 13 -6.59 5.57 7.66
C GLU A 13 -5.93 4.82 6.50
N LEU A 14 -6.39 5.01 5.28
CA LEU A 14 -5.74 4.45 4.08
C LEU A 14 -4.36 5.08 3.87
N GLU A 15 -4.21 6.38 4.04
CA GLU A 15 -2.93 7.06 3.93
C GLU A 15 -1.96 6.61 5.02
N LEU A 16 -2.40 6.56 6.28
CA LEU A 16 -1.60 6.04 7.39
C LEU A 16 -1.15 4.59 7.14
N SER A 17 -2.04 3.75 6.65
CA SER A 17 -1.73 2.36 6.32
C SER A 17 -0.76 2.24 5.16
N LEU A 18 -0.85 3.14 4.16
CA LEU A 18 0.09 3.18 3.05
C LEU A 18 1.50 3.50 3.53
N TYR A 19 1.66 4.56 4.32
CA TYR A 19 2.98 4.98 4.81
C TYR A 19 3.56 4.04 5.85
N ASN A 20 2.80 3.68 6.86
CA ASN A 20 3.30 2.91 8.01
C ASN A 20 3.26 1.39 7.77
N GLY A 21 2.25 0.91 7.06
CA GLY A 21 2.13 -0.50 6.73
C GLY A 21 2.89 -0.86 5.47
N ALA A 22 2.46 -0.37 4.33
CA ALA A 22 3.00 -0.79 3.04
C ALA A 22 4.42 -0.28 2.79
N LEU A 23 4.65 1.02 2.86
CA LEU A 23 5.98 1.60 2.65
C LEU A 23 6.91 1.33 3.84
N GLY A 24 6.37 1.33 5.06
CA GLY A 24 7.13 1.00 6.25
C GLY A 24 7.69 -0.42 6.27
N ALA A 25 7.03 -1.36 5.61
CA ALA A 25 7.48 -2.73 5.48
C ALA A 25 8.39 -2.96 4.27
N GLN A 26 8.50 -2.01 3.36
CA GLN A 26 9.35 -2.11 2.18
C GLN A 26 10.84 -2.08 2.57
N THR A 27 11.64 -2.92 1.94
CA THR A 27 13.11 -2.85 2.13
C THR A 27 13.66 -1.57 1.50
N PRO A 28 14.83 -1.07 1.98
CA PRO A 28 15.44 0.16 1.45
C PRO A 28 15.73 0.13 -0.06
N SER A 29 15.91 -1.07 -0.62
CA SER A 29 16.10 -1.24 -2.07
C SER A 29 14.83 -0.99 -2.89
N GLY A 30 13.66 -0.94 -2.24
CA GLY A 30 12.37 -0.84 -2.90
C GLY A 30 11.87 -2.13 -3.56
N ARG A 31 12.64 -3.22 -3.46
CA ARG A 31 12.36 -4.47 -4.22
C ARG A 31 11.49 -5.47 -3.49
N TRP A 32 11.60 -5.50 -2.16
CA TRP A 32 10.99 -6.52 -1.33
C TRP A 32 10.20 -5.93 -0.18
N TRP A 33 9.24 -6.68 0.32
CA TRP A 33 8.50 -6.40 1.55
C TRP A 33 8.84 -7.42 2.60
N THR A 34 9.06 -6.95 3.82
CA THR A 34 9.37 -7.83 4.94
C THR A 34 8.11 -8.52 5.44
N TYR A 35 8.24 -9.79 5.82
CA TYR A 35 7.18 -10.49 6.55
C TYR A 35 7.04 -9.94 7.97
N ASN A 36 8.16 -9.78 8.66
CA ASN A 36 8.23 -9.16 9.97
C ASN A 36 8.75 -7.72 9.85
N THR A 37 8.13 -6.81 10.58
CA THR A 37 8.50 -5.40 10.62
C THR A 37 8.95 -5.04 12.04
N PRO A 38 10.16 -5.44 12.45
CA PRO A 38 10.64 -5.18 13.81
C PRO A 38 10.83 -3.68 14.05
N MET A 39 10.66 -3.29 15.31
CA MET A 39 10.73 -1.88 15.74
C MET A 39 12.15 -1.29 15.71
N ASP A 40 13.16 -2.13 15.50
CA ASP A 40 14.56 -1.69 15.34
C ASP A 40 14.85 -1.02 13.98
N GLY A 41 13.85 -0.98 13.11
CA GLY A 41 13.97 -0.40 11.78
C GLY A 41 14.68 -1.28 10.75
N VAL A 42 15.18 -2.43 11.13
CA VAL A 42 15.86 -3.36 10.21
C VAL A 42 14.81 -4.09 9.36
N ARG A 43 14.92 -3.97 8.05
CA ARG A 43 14.03 -4.65 7.10
C ARG A 43 14.77 -5.80 6.44
N LYS A 44 14.31 -7.02 6.71
CA LYS A 44 14.79 -8.26 6.10
C LYS A 44 13.66 -8.88 5.29
N ALA A 45 13.99 -9.51 4.17
CA ALA A 45 13.00 -10.07 3.26
C ALA A 45 12.15 -11.17 3.92
N SER A 46 12.76 -12.04 4.70
CA SER A 46 12.04 -12.98 5.54
C SER A 46 12.82 -13.27 6.83
N ALA A 47 12.13 -13.66 7.88
CA ALA A 47 12.76 -14.16 9.07
C ALA A 47 13.20 -15.61 8.88
N HIS A 48 14.34 -15.97 9.44
CA HIS A 48 14.83 -17.34 9.39
C HIS A 48 13.88 -18.35 10.02
N GLU A 49 13.08 -17.88 10.97
CA GLU A 49 12.12 -18.69 11.71
C GLU A 49 10.84 -18.99 10.90
N ILE A 50 10.66 -18.32 9.77
CA ILE A 50 9.44 -18.43 8.95
C ILE A 50 9.79 -18.96 7.56
N VAL A 51 10.58 -20.02 7.51
CA VAL A 51 11.06 -20.63 6.27
C VAL A 51 9.94 -21.19 5.39
N PHE A 52 8.83 -21.59 5.98
CA PHE A 52 7.67 -22.09 5.22
C PHE A 52 6.95 -21.02 4.41
N GLN A 53 7.20 -19.74 4.71
CA GLN A 53 6.66 -18.60 3.97
C GLN A 53 7.54 -18.21 2.77
N ALA A 54 8.77 -18.69 2.74
CA ALA A 54 9.73 -18.40 1.69
C ALA A 54 9.90 -19.59 0.76
N ARG A 55 10.12 -19.31 -0.51
CA ARG A 55 10.51 -20.34 -1.46
C ARG A 55 11.97 -20.72 -1.23
N GLU A 56 12.27 -22.02 -1.32
CA GLU A 56 13.66 -22.51 -1.23
C GLU A 56 14.54 -21.80 -2.29
N GLY A 57 15.69 -21.32 -1.86
CA GLY A 57 16.63 -20.57 -2.71
C GLY A 57 16.20 -19.13 -3.05
N ALA A 58 15.05 -18.68 -2.58
CA ALA A 58 14.55 -17.33 -2.83
C ALA A 58 13.80 -16.81 -1.58
N PRO A 59 14.52 -16.48 -0.49
CA PRO A 59 13.94 -16.09 0.78
C PRO A 59 13.09 -14.82 0.70
N GLU A 60 13.28 -14.00 -0.34
CA GLU A 60 12.50 -12.80 -0.60
C GLU A 60 11.10 -13.11 -1.17
N LEU A 61 10.90 -14.30 -1.74
CA LEU A 61 9.61 -14.68 -2.31
C LEU A 61 8.69 -15.23 -1.24
N ASN A 62 8.11 -14.36 -0.48
CA ASN A 62 7.10 -14.65 0.53
C ASN A 62 5.77 -13.94 0.21
N CYS A 63 4.74 -14.21 1.00
CA CYS A 63 3.41 -13.62 0.79
C CYS A 63 3.45 -12.09 0.83
N CYS A 64 4.30 -11.48 1.64
CA CYS A 64 4.39 -10.03 1.80
C CYS A 64 5.05 -9.37 0.60
N SER A 65 6.08 -9.98 0.02
CA SER A 65 6.71 -9.49 -1.22
C SER A 65 5.75 -9.52 -2.42
N VAL A 66 4.80 -10.46 -2.41
CA VAL A 66 3.76 -10.55 -3.46
C VAL A 66 2.61 -9.58 -3.20
N ASN A 67 2.19 -9.42 -1.94
CA ASN A 67 1.01 -8.61 -1.59
C ASN A 67 1.35 -7.16 -1.22
N GLY A 68 2.54 -6.86 -0.75
CA GLY A 68 2.96 -5.49 -0.41
C GLY A 68 2.76 -4.49 -1.56
N PRO A 69 3.18 -4.80 -2.80
CA PRO A 69 2.98 -3.91 -3.96
C PRO A 69 1.52 -3.60 -4.28
N ARG A 70 0.58 -4.44 -3.84
CA ARG A 70 -0.85 -4.24 -4.12
C ARG A 70 -1.39 -2.95 -3.50
N SER A 71 -0.87 -2.55 -2.36
CA SER A 71 -1.27 -1.30 -1.71
C SER A 71 -0.89 -0.08 -2.55
N LEU A 72 0.29 -0.11 -3.18
CA LEU A 72 0.72 0.93 -4.11
C LEU A 72 -0.09 0.89 -5.40
N GLY A 73 -0.35 -0.30 -5.94
CA GLY A 73 -1.18 -0.47 -7.13
C GLY A 73 -2.63 0.01 -6.94
N LEU A 74 -3.17 -0.14 -5.74
CA LEU A 74 -4.52 0.30 -5.41
C LEU A 74 -4.62 1.81 -5.10
N LEU A 75 -3.49 2.51 -4.94
CA LEU A 75 -3.49 3.95 -4.64
C LEU A 75 -4.28 4.74 -5.69
N ALA A 76 -4.12 4.42 -6.97
CA ALA A 76 -4.83 5.08 -8.06
C ALA A 76 -6.36 4.92 -7.97
N ASP A 77 -6.83 3.85 -7.32
CA ASP A 77 -8.27 3.57 -7.19
C ASP A 77 -8.97 4.44 -6.15
N TRP A 78 -8.22 5.02 -5.22
CA TRP A 78 -8.81 5.79 -4.14
C TRP A 78 -8.19 7.19 -3.95
N ALA A 79 -7.03 7.46 -4.53
CA ALA A 79 -6.36 8.76 -4.42
C ALA A 79 -7.26 9.92 -4.89
N VAL A 80 -7.99 9.68 -5.97
CA VAL A 80 -8.99 10.62 -6.49
C VAL A 80 -10.27 9.85 -6.81
N MET A 81 -11.36 10.35 -6.31
CA MET A 81 -12.67 9.75 -6.52
C MET A 81 -13.67 10.80 -7.00
N SER A 82 -14.68 10.37 -7.72
CA SER A 82 -15.82 11.21 -8.08
C SER A 82 -17.11 10.68 -7.48
N THR A 83 -18.00 11.57 -7.12
CA THR A 83 -19.38 11.24 -6.75
C THR A 83 -20.23 11.04 -8.00
N ARG A 84 -21.45 10.55 -7.81
CA ARG A 84 -22.42 10.45 -8.91
C ARG A 84 -22.88 11.82 -9.42
N GLU A 85 -22.76 12.83 -8.60
CA GLU A 85 -23.12 14.21 -8.87
C GLU A 85 -21.98 14.98 -9.58
N GLY A 86 -20.86 14.30 -9.90
CA GLY A 86 -19.71 14.88 -10.60
C GLY A 86 -18.73 15.63 -9.69
N GLU A 87 -18.90 15.59 -8.37
CA GLU A 87 -17.93 16.18 -7.43
C GLU A 87 -16.65 15.34 -7.40
N ILE A 88 -15.49 16.01 -7.34
CA ILE A 88 -14.19 15.36 -7.26
C ILE A 88 -13.64 15.49 -5.84
N THR A 89 -13.26 14.36 -5.27
CA THR A 89 -12.63 14.29 -3.96
C THR A 89 -11.18 13.86 -4.11
N LEU A 90 -10.26 14.66 -3.58
CA LEU A 90 -8.84 14.33 -3.47
C LEU A 90 -8.60 13.69 -2.10
N ASN A 91 -8.32 12.39 -2.08
CA ASN A 91 -8.06 11.64 -0.84
C ASN A 91 -6.57 11.44 -0.57
N TYR A 92 -5.72 11.71 -1.56
CA TYR A 92 -4.27 11.56 -1.43
C TYR A 92 -3.56 12.59 -2.29
N TYR A 93 -2.62 13.33 -1.67
CA TYR A 93 -1.84 14.37 -2.33
C TYR A 93 -0.48 13.82 -2.76
N GLY A 94 -0.42 13.32 -3.96
CA GLY A 94 0.81 12.82 -4.59
C GLY A 94 1.04 13.47 -5.95
N SER A 95 2.25 13.34 -6.45
CA SER A 95 2.57 13.76 -7.82
C SER A 95 1.84 12.88 -8.82
N GLY A 96 1.12 13.49 -9.75
CA GLY A 96 0.38 12.73 -10.76
C GLY A 96 -0.42 13.65 -11.67
N ALA A 97 -0.95 13.06 -12.74
CA ALA A 97 -1.93 13.67 -13.62
C ALA A 97 -3.20 12.82 -13.59
N ILE A 98 -4.33 13.46 -13.39
CA ILE A 98 -5.61 12.78 -13.28
C ILE A 98 -6.53 13.36 -14.35
N ALA A 99 -7.07 12.49 -15.19
CA ALA A 99 -8.12 12.81 -16.13
C ALA A 99 -9.45 12.33 -15.56
N ALA A 100 -10.28 13.23 -15.13
CA ALA A 100 -11.66 12.93 -14.72
C ALA A 100 -12.60 13.36 -15.86
N PRO A 101 -13.55 12.51 -16.28
CA PRO A 101 -14.62 12.97 -17.15
C PRO A 101 -15.45 13.97 -16.33
N LEU A 102 -15.52 15.19 -16.81
CA LEU A 102 -16.45 16.20 -16.35
C LEU A 102 -17.64 16.12 -17.33
N ASP A 103 -18.75 15.56 -16.89
CA ASP A 103 -19.99 15.55 -17.63
C ASP A 103 -20.63 16.94 -17.62
#